data_478509a5721afd54f7034928ccb521d8
#
_entry.id   478509a5721afd54f7034928ccb521d8
#
_cell.length_a   1.000
_cell.length_b   1.000
_cell.length_c   1.000
_cell.angle_alpha   90.00
_cell.angle_beta   90.00
_cell.angle_gamma   90.00
#
_symmetry.space_group_name_H-M   'P 1'
#
loop_
_entity.id
_entity.type
_entity.pdbx_description
1 polymer ?
#
loop_
_entity_poly.entity_id
_entity_poly.type
_entity_poly.pdbx_seq_one_letter_code
_entity_poly.pdbx_strand_id
1 'polypeptide(L)'
;MKRICKTLFLLTLIGFTGCDDATSLPPYTSLVYLEDFEDLQDNTVLDIDGFSNIAETGTTLWKEQLFDSNGYAEFLSETDNLSAAWLITPPIDLGNTERTLHFQSAQHHMPQEGSTLEVFIATDYNGTDITSAHWIQLQAKTPTIYTEWYKFISSGEINLSGYTGKVHIAFKATHTTTGSGYYIDNIKVY
;
A
#
# COMPACT_ATOMS: atom_id res chain seq x y z
N MET A 1 48.68 72.84 31.05
CA MET A 1 48.91 71.42 31.34
C MET A 1 47.59 70.68 30.97
N LYS A 2 47.57 70.06 29.80
CA LYS A 2 46.41 69.29 29.31
C LYS A 2 46.71 67.81 29.54
N ARG A 3 45.90 67.16 30.37
CA ARG A 3 45.96 65.73 30.60
C ARG A 3 45.11 65.04 29.52
N ILE A 4 45.77 64.20 28.75
CA ILE A 4 45.14 63.34 27.74
C ILE A 4 44.75 62.03 28.42
N CYS A 5 43.46 61.81 28.55
CA CYS A 5 42.89 60.56 29.04
C CYS A 5 42.83 59.56 27.84
N LYS A 6 43.64 58.51 27.87
CA LYS A 6 43.58 57.41 26.89
C LYS A 6 42.53 56.39 27.37
N THR A 7 41.40 56.41 26.71
CA THR A 7 40.37 55.36 26.93
C THR A 7 40.78 54.13 26.11
N LEU A 8 41.07 53.04 26.80
CA LEU A 8 41.37 51.74 26.23
C LEU A 8 40.03 51.03 25.89
N PHE A 9 39.73 50.86 24.58
CA PHE A 9 38.56 50.17 24.13
C PHE A 9 38.87 48.68 24.06
N LEU A 10 38.33 47.92 25.02
CA LEU A 10 38.45 46.46 25.05
C LEU A 10 37.42 45.85 24.11
N LEU A 11 37.84 45.37 22.95
CA LEU A 11 36.99 44.69 21.97
C LEU A 11 36.79 43.24 22.42
N THR A 12 35.65 42.92 23.01
CA THR A 12 35.25 41.54 23.34
C THR A 12 34.79 40.86 22.06
N LEU A 13 35.59 39.92 21.57
CA LEU A 13 35.24 39.01 20.49
C LEU A 13 34.25 37.98 21.03
N ILE A 14 32.95 38.11 20.75
CA ILE A 14 31.96 37.09 21.04
C ILE A 14 32.06 36.05 19.92
N GLY A 15 32.70 34.91 20.25
CA GLY A 15 32.68 33.73 19.37
C GLY A 15 31.30 33.14 19.34
N PHE A 16 30.61 33.23 18.22
CA PHE A 16 29.45 32.41 17.97
C PHE A 16 29.92 30.98 17.70
N THR A 17 29.82 30.11 18.71
CA THR A 17 29.85 28.67 18.46
C THR A 17 28.51 28.31 17.83
N GLY A 18 28.48 28.20 16.51
CA GLY A 18 27.38 27.61 15.80
C GLY A 18 27.27 26.15 16.27
N CYS A 19 26.18 25.79 16.95
CA CYS A 19 25.77 24.40 17.04
C CYS A 19 25.41 23.94 15.63
N ASP A 20 26.27 23.17 15.00
CA ASP A 20 25.90 22.28 13.91
C ASP A 20 25.10 21.11 14.51
N ASP A 21 23.84 21.38 14.88
CA ASP A 21 22.86 20.31 14.96
C ASP A 21 22.55 19.90 13.53
N ALA A 22 23.43 19.08 12.98
CA ALA A 22 23.07 18.27 11.82
C ALA A 22 21.96 17.30 12.27
N THR A 23 20.73 17.81 12.31
CA THR A 23 19.54 16.97 12.32
C THR A 23 19.61 16.17 11.03
N SER A 24 20.20 14.97 11.11
CA SER A 24 20.09 14.00 10.02
C SER A 24 18.60 13.70 9.89
N LEU A 25 17.98 14.28 8.87
CA LEU A 25 16.64 13.85 8.50
C LEU A 25 16.70 12.35 8.28
N PRO A 26 15.72 11.59 8.77
CA PRO A 26 15.67 10.16 8.50
C PRO A 26 15.75 9.97 6.97
N PRO A 27 16.43 8.92 6.51
CA PRO A 27 16.59 8.69 5.08
C PRO A 27 15.19 8.67 4.43
N TYR A 28 14.97 9.60 3.51
CA TYR A 28 13.72 9.67 2.75
C TYR A 28 13.70 8.48 1.78
N THR A 29 12.82 7.53 2.01
CA THR A 29 12.58 6.44 1.07
C THR A 29 11.60 6.95 0.01
N SER A 30 12.06 7.05 -1.24
CA SER A 30 11.23 7.58 -2.32
C SER A 30 10.10 6.60 -2.65
N LEU A 31 8.90 7.13 -2.79
CA LEU A 31 7.75 6.41 -3.32
C LEU A 31 8.05 5.97 -4.77
N VAL A 32 7.94 4.68 -5.06
CA VAL A 32 8.14 4.11 -6.41
C VAL A 32 6.85 3.61 -7.04
N TYR A 33 5.81 3.41 -6.23
CA TYR A 33 4.48 3.04 -6.70
C TYR A 33 3.41 3.61 -5.76
N LEU A 34 2.34 4.12 -6.34
CA LEU A 34 1.11 4.53 -5.65
C LEU A 34 -0.07 4.15 -6.53
N GLU A 35 -1.06 3.50 -5.91
CA GLU A 35 -2.41 3.38 -6.41
C GLU A 35 -3.37 3.72 -5.28
N ASP A 36 -4.11 4.80 -5.45
CA ASP A 36 -5.08 5.32 -4.48
C ASP A 36 -6.53 5.24 -4.96
N PHE A 37 -6.74 4.69 -6.16
CA PHE A 37 -8.05 4.44 -6.74
C PHE A 37 -8.96 5.68 -6.87
N GLU A 38 -8.42 6.90 -6.81
CA GLU A 38 -9.22 8.14 -6.78
C GLU A 38 -9.83 8.52 -8.15
N ASP A 39 -9.25 8.02 -9.25
CA ASP A 39 -9.72 8.33 -10.62
C ASP A 39 -10.72 7.28 -11.15
N LEU A 40 -11.40 6.53 -10.28
CA LEU A 40 -12.25 5.41 -10.64
C LEU A 40 -13.72 5.77 -10.89
N GLN A 41 -14.44 4.84 -11.53
CA GLN A 41 -15.88 4.87 -11.72
C GLN A 41 -16.57 4.07 -10.62
N ASP A 42 -17.75 4.52 -10.20
CA ASP A 42 -18.51 3.84 -9.17
C ASP A 42 -19.18 2.56 -9.72
N ASN A 43 -18.99 1.44 -9.02
CA ASN A 43 -19.64 0.14 -9.25
C ASN A 43 -19.43 -0.47 -10.65
N THR A 44 -18.26 -0.23 -11.25
CA THR A 44 -17.84 -0.89 -12.51
C THR A 44 -16.80 -1.98 -12.23
N VAL A 45 -16.60 -2.91 -13.17
CA VAL A 45 -15.51 -3.87 -13.08
C VAL A 45 -14.19 -3.12 -13.16
N LEU A 46 -13.28 -3.39 -12.22
CA LEU A 46 -11.99 -2.74 -12.18
C LEU A 46 -11.16 -3.10 -13.42
N ASP A 47 -10.84 -2.10 -14.24
CA ASP A 47 -10.13 -2.21 -15.50
C ASP A 47 -8.97 -1.20 -15.65
N ILE A 48 -8.38 -0.79 -14.53
CA ILE A 48 -7.22 0.10 -14.51
C ILE A 48 -6.09 -0.46 -15.37
N ASP A 49 -5.51 0.40 -16.20
CA ASP A 49 -4.45 0.01 -17.13
C ASP A 49 -3.27 -0.66 -16.44
N GLY A 50 -2.92 -1.84 -16.92
CA GLY A 50 -1.83 -2.67 -16.40
C GLY A 50 -2.19 -3.55 -15.21
N PHE A 51 -3.35 -3.40 -14.58
CA PHE A 51 -3.86 -4.37 -13.61
C PHE A 51 -4.37 -5.64 -14.28
N SER A 52 -4.27 -6.77 -13.58
CA SER A 52 -4.97 -7.99 -13.94
C SER A 52 -6.03 -8.29 -12.89
N ASN A 53 -7.27 -8.50 -13.32
CA ASN A 53 -8.43 -8.78 -12.48
C ASN A 53 -9.01 -10.13 -12.92
N ILE A 54 -8.72 -11.20 -12.15
CA ILE A 54 -8.91 -12.59 -12.59
C ILE A 54 -9.72 -13.35 -11.56
N ALA A 55 -10.88 -13.90 -11.95
CA ALA A 55 -11.63 -14.85 -11.15
C ALA A 55 -10.92 -16.22 -11.15
N GLU A 56 -10.57 -16.74 -9.99
CA GLU A 56 -10.05 -18.10 -9.80
C GLU A 56 -11.18 -19.10 -9.53
N THR A 57 -12.18 -18.68 -8.78
CA THR A 57 -13.38 -19.47 -8.44
C THR A 57 -14.60 -18.59 -8.56
N GLY A 58 -15.67 -19.11 -9.15
CA GLY A 58 -16.85 -18.31 -9.43
C GLY A 58 -16.67 -17.35 -10.59
N THR A 59 -17.44 -16.28 -10.62
CA THR A 59 -17.44 -15.27 -11.68
C THR A 59 -17.20 -13.86 -11.17
N THR A 60 -17.10 -13.69 -9.86
CA THR A 60 -16.92 -12.38 -9.20
C THR A 60 -15.53 -11.83 -9.52
N LEU A 61 -15.49 -10.60 -9.99
CA LEU A 61 -14.28 -9.80 -10.20
C LEU A 61 -14.24 -8.65 -9.20
N TRP A 62 -13.06 -8.09 -9.03
CA TRP A 62 -12.90 -6.84 -8.31
C TRP A 62 -13.58 -5.71 -9.08
N LYS A 63 -14.20 -4.80 -8.35
CA LYS A 63 -14.90 -3.62 -8.86
C LYS A 63 -14.23 -2.35 -8.38
N GLU A 64 -14.47 -1.30 -9.11
CA GLU A 64 -14.21 0.08 -8.70
C GLU A 64 -15.37 0.56 -7.86
N GLN A 65 -15.08 1.24 -6.77
CA GLN A 65 -16.10 1.85 -5.91
C GLN A 65 -15.69 3.26 -5.50
N LEU A 66 -16.69 4.12 -5.39
CA LEU A 66 -16.55 5.48 -4.92
C LEU A 66 -17.54 5.74 -3.78
N PHE A 67 -17.05 6.03 -2.60
CA PHE A 67 -17.88 6.38 -1.46
C PHE A 67 -17.32 7.58 -0.70
N ASP A 68 -18.12 8.61 -0.52
CA ASP A 68 -17.78 9.86 0.19
C ASP A 68 -16.49 10.51 -0.34
N SER A 69 -16.33 10.52 -1.66
CA SER A 69 -15.15 11.01 -2.38
C SER A 69 -13.85 10.21 -2.13
N ASN A 70 -13.95 8.97 -1.70
CA ASN A 70 -12.83 8.03 -1.60
C ASN A 70 -13.06 6.89 -2.59
N GLY A 71 -12.09 6.69 -3.49
CA GLY A 71 -12.04 5.55 -4.41
C GLY A 71 -11.38 4.35 -3.75
N TYR A 72 -11.81 3.14 -4.08
CA TYR A 72 -11.18 1.90 -3.61
C TYR A 72 -11.57 0.72 -4.50
N ALA A 73 -10.77 -0.34 -4.44
CA ALA A 73 -11.11 -1.62 -5.08
C ALA A 73 -11.96 -2.47 -4.13
N GLU A 74 -13.09 -2.99 -4.63
CA GLU A 74 -14.02 -3.84 -3.88
C GLU A 74 -14.07 -5.25 -4.47
N PHE A 75 -13.96 -6.26 -3.62
CA PHE A 75 -14.33 -7.64 -3.92
C PHE A 75 -15.57 -8.02 -3.14
N LEU A 76 -16.70 -8.03 -3.79
CA LEU A 76 -18.00 -8.37 -3.21
C LEU A 76 -18.76 -9.28 -4.17
N SER A 77 -19.18 -10.46 -3.71
CA SER A 77 -20.08 -11.30 -4.49
C SER A 77 -21.51 -11.21 -3.99
N GLU A 78 -22.39 -10.91 -4.92
CA GLU A 78 -23.83 -10.84 -4.69
C GLU A 78 -24.53 -12.18 -4.97
N THR A 79 -23.93 -13.01 -5.80
CA THR A 79 -24.58 -14.22 -6.36
C THR A 79 -23.89 -15.53 -6.01
N ASP A 80 -22.56 -15.53 -5.92
CA ASP A 80 -21.79 -16.75 -5.71
C ASP A 80 -21.55 -16.98 -4.21
N ASN A 81 -21.87 -18.16 -3.69
CA ASN A 81 -21.60 -18.52 -2.31
C ASN A 81 -20.11 -18.80 -2.03
N LEU A 82 -19.35 -19.13 -3.07
CA LEU A 82 -17.91 -19.30 -3.01
C LEU A 82 -17.29 -18.61 -4.20
N SER A 83 -16.47 -17.60 -3.96
CA SER A 83 -15.72 -16.90 -4.98
C SER A 83 -14.33 -16.61 -4.50
N ALA A 84 -13.40 -16.64 -5.43
CA ALA A 84 -12.02 -16.15 -5.23
C ALA A 84 -11.56 -15.40 -6.47
N ALA A 85 -10.99 -14.23 -6.28
CA ALA A 85 -10.41 -13.44 -7.38
C ALA A 85 -9.10 -12.78 -6.97
N TRP A 86 -8.27 -12.61 -7.97
CA TRP A 86 -6.97 -11.95 -7.89
C TRP A 86 -7.06 -10.56 -8.49
N LEU A 87 -6.56 -9.57 -7.75
CA LEU A 87 -6.23 -8.24 -8.26
C LEU A 87 -4.71 -8.10 -8.22
N ILE A 88 -4.10 -7.97 -9.40
CA ILE A 88 -2.65 -8.00 -9.56
C ILE A 88 -2.20 -6.66 -10.13
N THR A 89 -1.24 -6.01 -9.47
CA THR A 89 -0.71 -4.71 -9.90
C THR A 89 0.03 -4.80 -11.24
N PRO A 90 0.18 -3.67 -11.94
CA PRO A 90 1.23 -3.53 -12.96
C PRO A 90 2.60 -3.93 -12.40
N PRO A 91 3.61 -4.17 -13.26
CA PRO A 91 4.97 -4.44 -12.79
C PRO A 91 5.53 -3.21 -12.05
N ILE A 92 5.93 -3.40 -10.81
CA ILE A 92 6.54 -2.39 -9.95
C ILE A 92 8.06 -2.58 -9.97
N ASP A 93 8.82 -1.57 -10.35
CA ASP A 93 10.28 -1.64 -10.33
C ASP A 93 10.83 -1.23 -8.96
N LEU A 94 11.28 -2.21 -8.20
CA LEU A 94 11.87 -1.99 -6.88
C LEU A 94 13.31 -1.43 -6.97
N GLY A 95 13.95 -1.52 -8.14
CA GLY A 95 15.38 -1.23 -8.28
C GLY A 95 16.24 -2.23 -7.49
N ASN A 96 17.34 -1.73 -6.89
CA ASN A 96 18.28 -2.51 -6.10
C ASN A 96 18.35 -2.04 -4.63
N THR A 97 17.34 -1.31 -4.16
CA THR A 97 17.26 -0.81 -2.79
C THR A 97 16.17 -1.53 -2.01
N GLU A 98 16.31 -1.56 -0.71
CA GLU A 98 15.27 -2.07 0.17
C GLU A 98 13.98 -1.26 -0.01
N ARG A 99 12.87 -1.97 -0.07
CA ARG A 99 11.53 -1.40 -0.27
C ARG A 99 10.56 -1.94 0.74
N THR A 100 9.53 -1.15 0.96
CA THR A 100 8.41 -1.48 1.86
C THR A 100 7.10 -1.33 1.10
N LEU A 101 6.26 -2.35 1.18
CA LEU A 101 4.87 -2.28 0.74
C LEU A 101 3.99 -1.87 1.92
N HIS A 102 3.05 -0.97 1.65
CA HIS A 102 1.97 -0.60 2.56
C HIS A 102 0.68 -0.46 1.76
N PHE A 103 -0.44 -0.86 2.35
CA PHE A 103 -1.78 -0.62 1.82
C PHE A 103 -2.79 -0.51 2.95
N GLN A 104 -4.01 -0.13 2.61
CA GLN A 104 -5.15 -0.14 3.50
C GLN A 104 -6.17 -1.17 3.03
N SER A 105 -6.87 -1.79 3.95
CA SER A 105 -7.93 -2.74 3.63
C SER A 105 -9.06 -2.69 4.65
N ALA A 106 -10.28 -2.94 4.19
CA ALA A 106 -11.46 -3.03 5.02
C ALA A 106 -12.23 -4.33 4.70
N GLN A 107 -13.15 -4.69 5.57
CA GLN A 107 -14.08 -5.78 5.33
C GLN A 107 -15.53 -5.27 5.32
N HIS A 108 -16.38 -5.99 4.60
CA HIS A 108 -17.78 -5.74 4.46
C HIS A 108 -18.57 -6.98 4.87
N HIS A 109 -19.29 -6.91 6.00
CA HIS A 109 -20.22 -7.95 6.48
C HIS A 109 -19.64 -9.37 6.49
N MET A 110 -18.38 -9.58 6.86
CA MET A 110 -17.81 -10.91 6.99
C MET A 110 -18.45 -11.68 8.16
N PRO A 111 -19.37 -12.62 7.92
CA PRO A 111 -20.11 -13.26 9.01
C PRO A 111 -19.42 -14.50 9.56
N GLN A 112 -18.47 -15.07 8.83
CA GLN A 112 -17.95 -16.42 9.12
C GLN A 112 -16.45 -16.51 8.81
N GLU A 113 -15.80 -17.45 9.49
CA GLU A 113 -14.45 -17.88 9.13
C GLU A 113 -14.45 -18.57 7.75
N GLY A 114 -13.29 -18.53 7.09
CA GLY A 114 -13.09 -19.11 5.75
C GLY A 114 -13.03 -18.10 4.62
N SER A 115 -13.47 -16.86 4.87
CA SER A 115 -13.19 -15.74 3.95
C SER A 115 -11.81 -15.16 4.29
N THR A 116 -11.00 -14.88 3.26
CA THR A 116 -9.62 -14.38 3.43
C THR A 116 -9.31 -13.27 2.45
N LEU A 117 -8.45 -12.35 2.91
CA LEU A 117 -7.70 -11.43 2.04
C LEU A 117 -6.23 -11.75 2.23
N GLU A 118 -5.60 -12.27 1.19
CA GLU A 118 -4.20 -12.69 1.16
C GLU A 118 -3.42 -11.80 0.19
N VAL A 119 -2.15 -11.59 0.49
CA VAL A 119 -1.25 -10.75 -0.33
C VAL A 119 -0.07 -11.58 -0.79
N PHE A 120 0.27 -11.46 -2.06
CA PHE A 120 1.34 -12.22 -2.68
C PHE A 120 2.28 -11.31 -3.47
N ILE A 121 3.48 -11.80 -3.73
CA ILE A 121 4.46 -11.20 -4.62
C ILE A 121 4.99 -12.25 -5.60
N ALA A 122 5.22 -11.84 -6.85
CA ALA A 122 5.90 -12.65 -7.86
C ALA A 122 6.83 -11.79 -8.72
N THR A 123 7.94 -12.39 -9.17
CA THR A 123 8.91 -11.79 -10.10
C THR A 123 8.76 -12.30 -11.52
N ASP A 124 7.95 -13.33 -11.72
CA ASP A 124 7.82 -14.10 -12.96
C ASP A 124 6.40 -14.15 -13.55
N TYR A 125 5.50 -13.33 -13.03
CA TYR A 125 4.14 -13.22 -13.59
C TYR A 125 4.17 -12.61 -14.99
N ASN A 126 3.51 -13.29 -15.95
CA ASN A 126 3.52 -12.91 -17.37
C ASN A 126 2.41 -11.93 -17.80
N GLY A 127 1.58 -11.49 -16.84
CA GLY A 127 0.47 -10.55 -17.08
C GLY A 127 -0.86 -11.21 -17.44
N THR A 128 -0.95 -12.53 -17.60
CA THR A 128 -2.18 -13.21 -18.05
C THR A 128 -2.55 -14.47 -17.28
N ASP A 129 -1.58 -15.28 -16.87
CA ASP A 129 -1.83 -16.59 -16.29
C ASP A 129 -1.29 -16.66 -14.87
N ILE A 130 -2.18 -16.65 -13.88
CA ILE A 130 -1.83 -16.74 -12.46
C ILE A 130 -1.15 -18.05 -12.09
N THR A 131 -1.39 -19.12 -12.84
CA THR A 131 -0.81 -20.46 -12.56
C THR A 131 0.62 -20.59 -13.06
N SER A 132 1.06 -19.70 -13.94
CA SER A 132 2.41 -19.70 -14.51
C SER A 132 3.45 -19.03 -13.61
N ALA A 133 3.02 -18.26 -12.61
CA ALA A 133 3.89 -17.52 -11.71
C ALA A 133 4.13 -18.23 -10.38
N HIS A 134 5.31 -18.00 -9.81
CA HIS A 134 5.63 -18.46 -8.46
C HIS A 134 5.24 -17.39 -7.44
N TRP A 135 4.02 -17.48 -6.91
CA TRP A 135 3.49 -16.56 -5.91
C TRP A 135 4.01 -16.88 -4.51
N ILE A 136 4.61 -15.91 -3.85
CA ILE A 136 5.07 -16.00 -2.46
C ILE A 136 4.14 -15.15 -1.61
N GLN A 137 3.52 -15.76 -0.59
CA GLN A 137 2.62 -15.05 0.31
C GLN A 137 3.40 -14.10 1.22
N LEU A 138 2.95 -12.85 1.28
CA LEU A 138 3.47 -11.82 2.16
C LEU A 138 2.66 -11.80 3.47
N GLN A 139 3.35 -11.55 4.58
CA GLN A 139 2.67 -11.37 5.87
C GLN A 139 2.17 -9.94 5.98
N ALA A 140 0.87 -9.77 5.89
CA ALA A 140 0.18 -8.49 6.02
C ALA A 140 -0.88 -8.56 7.12
N LYS A 141 -1.15 -7.44 7.76
CA LYS A 141 -2.32 -7.30 8.61
C LYS A 141 -3.53 -7.04 7.72
N THR A 142 -4.47 -7.97 7.69
CA THR A 142 -5.72 -7.88 6.93
C THR A 142 -6.93 -7.90 7.86
N PRO A 143 -8.10 -7.40 7.42
CA PRO A 143 -9.32 -7.45 8.22
C PRO A 143 -9.74 -8.90 8.54
N THR A 144 -10.26 -9.07 9.74
CA THR A 144 -10.87 -10.31 10.21
C THR A 144 -12.38 -10.09 10.45
N ILE A 145 -13.12 -11.14 10.75
CA ILE A 145 -14.54 -11.06 11.12
C ILE A 145 -14.83 -10.13 12.31
N TYR A 146 -13.82 -9.85 13.16
CA TYR A 146 -13.91 -8.93 14.30
C TYR A 146 -13.54 -7.49 13.97
N THR A 147 -13.05 -7.22 12.75
CA THR A 147 -12.77 -5.86 12.30
C THR A 147 -14.10 -5.14 12.04
N GLU A 148 -14.22 -3.91 12.49
CA GLU A 148 -15.38 -3.05 12.23
C GLU A 148 -15.62 -2.94 10.71
N TRP A 149 -16.88 -3.07 10.30
CA TRP A 149 -17.26 -3.00 8.89
C TRP A 149 -16.90 -1.64 8.27
N TYR A 150 -16.47 -1.64 7.03
CA TYR A 150 -16.09 -0.46 6.25
C TYR A 150 -14.94 0.36 6.83
N LYS A 151 -14.29 -0.14 7.87
CA LYS A 151 -13.17 0.54 8.49
C LYS A 151 -11.86 0.08 7.88
N PHE A 152 -11.21 0.97 7.14
CA PHE A 152 -9.89 0.73 6.63
C PHE A 152 -8.86 0.62 7.75
N ILE A 153 -8.10 -0.44 7.72
CA ILE A 153 -6.96 -0.69 8.60
C ILE A 153 -5.67 -0.75 7.79
N SER A 154 -4.57 -0.31 8.40
CA SER A 154 -3.23 -0.42 7.81
C SER A 154 -2.76 -1.86 7.75
N SER A 155 -2.16 -2.26 6.62
CA SER A 155 -1.47 -3.55 6.46
C SER A 155 -0.26 -3.72 7.39
N GLY A 156 0.21 -2.63 8.00
CA GLY A 156 1.56 -2.54 8.53
C GLY A 156 2.60 -2.38 7.42
N GLU A 157 3.85 -2.23 7.81
CA GLU A 157 4.98 -2.17 6.89
C GLU A 157 5.39 -3.59 6.50
N ILE A 158 5.35 -3.91 5.21
CA ILE A 158 5.70 -5.22 4.67
C ILE A 158 7.05 -5.08 3.97
N ASN A 159 8.07 -5.72 4.55
CA ASN A 159 9.44 -5.65 4.04
C ASN A 159 9.58 -6.44 2.73
N LEU A 160 10.07 -5.76 1.68
CA LEU A 160 10.37 -6.33 0.37
C LEU A 160 11.88 -6.47 0.10
N SER A 161 12.75 -6.34 1.10
CA SER A 161 14.22 -6.35 0.93
C SER A 161 14.78 -7.63 0.28
N GLY A 162 14.00 -8.72 0.29
CA GLY A 162 14.36 -9.97 -0.41
C GLY A 162 14.12 -9.95 -1.93
N TYR A 163 13.57 -8.85 -2.49
CA TYR A 163 13.19 -8.74 -3.90
C TYR A 163 13.88 -7.55 -4.56
N THR A 164 14.22 -7.69 -5.83
CA THR A 164 14.84 -6.64 -6.66
C THR A 164 14.25 -6.66 -8.07
N GLY A 165 14.40 -5.54 -8.78
CA GLY A 165 13.88 -5.39 -10.14
C GLY A 165 12.36 -5.33 -10.17
N LYS A 166 11.75 -5.88 -11.22
CA LYS A 166 10.31 -5.81 -11.43
C LYS A 166 9.59 -6.94 -10.68
N VAL A 167 8.55 -6.57 -9.94
CA VAL A 167 7.67 -7.50 -9.21
C VAL A 167 6.22 -7.15 -9.49
N HIS A 168 5.33 -8.11 -9.25
CA HIS A 168 3.89 -7.88 -9.16
C HIS A 168 3.43 -8.17 -7.74
N ILE A 169 2.59 -7.29 -7.20
CA ILE A 169 1.87 -7.51 -5.95
C ILE A 169 0.47 -7.99 -6.30
N ALA A 170 0.00 -9.03 -5.66
CA ALA A 170 -1.34 -9.56 -5.87
C ALA A 170 -2.13 -9.61 -4.57
N PHE A 171 -3.40 -9.24 -4.66
CA PHE A 171 -4.39 -9.35 -3.61
C PHE A 171 -5.37 -10.44 -4.03
N LYS A 172 -5.40 -11.54 -3.27
CA LYS A 172 -6.36 -12.60 -3.46
C LYS A 172 -7.43 -12.50 -2.38
N ALA A 173 -8.66 -12.20 -2.78
CA ALA A 173 -9.79 -12.27 -1.89
C ALA A 173 -10.57 -13.55 -2.14
N THR A 174 -10.96 -14.21 -1.04
CA THR A 174 -11.86 -15.37 -1.05
C THR A 174 -13.02 -15.10 -0.11
N HIS A 175 -14.23 -15.35 -0.53
CA HIS A 175 -15.38 -15.34 0.35
C HIS A 175 -16.20 -16.63 0.23
N THR A 176 -16.92 -16.93 1.29
CA THR A 176 -17.72 -18.16 1.42
C THR A 176 -19.22 -17.88 1.60
N THR A 177 -19.63 -16.63 1.47
CA THR A 177 -21.02 -16.18 1.71
C THR A 177 -21.31 -14.95 0.85
N THR A 178 -22.48 -14.91 0.20
CA THR A 178 -22.94 -13.74 -0.56
C THR A 178 -23.13 -12.50 0.33
N GLY A 179 -22.95 -11.31 -0.26
CA GLY A 179 -23.14 -10.03 0.43
C GLY A 179 -22.03 -9.67 1.41
N SER A 180 -20.88 -10.33 1.32
CA SER A 180 -19.67 -10.02 2.10
C SER A 180 -18.48 -9.84 1.20
N GLY A 181 -17.50 -9.04 1.61
CA GLY A 181 -16.36 -8.71 0.75
C GLY A 181 -15.21 -8.01 1.45
N TYR A 182 -14.23 -7.66 0.66
CA TYR A 182 -13.04 -6.92 1.07
C TYR A 182 -12.84 -5.69 0.21
N TYR A 183 -12.25 -4.68 0.80
CA TYR A 183 -11.82 -3.44 0.15
C TYR A 183 -10.32 -3.29 0.25
N ILE A 184 -9.71 -2.72 -0.78
CA ILE A 184 -8.29 -2.37 -0.82
C ILE A 184 -8.18 -0.93 -1.31
N ASP A 185 -7.26 -0.20 -0.69
CA ASP A 185 -6.99 1.19 -1.00
C ASP A 185 -5.54 1.55 -0.66
N ASN A 186 -5.04 2.65 -1.22
CA ASN A 186 -3.77 3.27 -0.88
C ASN A 186 -2.57 2.31 -0.94
N ILE A 187 -2.41 1.58 -2.04
CA ILE A 187 -1.27 0.68 -2.28
C ILE A 187 -0.02 1.53 -2.55
N LYS A 188 1.00 1.43 -1.69
CA LYS A 188 2.24 2.20 -1.76
C LYS A 188 3.45 1.30 -1.66
N VAL A 189 4.46 1.55 -2.51
CA VAL A 189 5.80 0.98 -2.38
C VAL A 189 6.82 2.10 -2.30
N TYR A 190 7.61 2.13 -1.25
CA TYR A 190 8.61 3.17 -0.97
C TYR A 190 9.89 2.61 -0.36
#